data_f6888a0141b0e9c5719b687e5d42e719
#
_entry.id   f6888a0141b0e9c5719b687e5d42e719
#
_cell.length_a   1.000
_cell.length_b   1.000
_cell.length_c   1.000
_cell.angle_alpha   90.00
_cell.angle_beta   90.00
_cell.angle_gamma   90.00
#
_symmetry.space_group_name_H-M   'P 1'
#
loop_
_entity.id
_entity.type
_entity.pdbx_description
1 polymer ?
#
loop_
_entity_poly.entity_id
_entity_poly.type
_entity_poly.pdbx_seq_one_letter_code
_entity_poly.pdbx_strand_id
1 'polypeptide(L)'
;MSNVIIDLKNIDITFTQKRRTIQAVKDVSIQIEKGDIYGIVGYSGAGKSTLVRAINLLQVPTAGKITIGEDVTFEDGKVQLTTKELRQKRQTIGMIFQHFNLMAQKTAYENVAFALRHSKLSNEEKDKKIRGLLELVDLADRAENYPAQLSGGQKQRVAIARALANDPEILISDESTSALDPKTTKQILSLLQDLNKKLGLTVVMITHEMQIVKDICNRVAVMQNGQLLEEGSVLDIFSNPQEDLTQEFIETAAGIEDALAKINAQPLVKNLPASALLVQLNM
;
A
#
# COMPACT_ATOMS: atom_id res chain seq x y z
N MET A 1 0.51 -19.36 19.40
CA MET A 1 1.29 -18.15 19.16
C MET A 1 0.37 -17.19 18.42
N SER A 2 0.35 -15.91 18.76
CA SER A 2 -0.48 -14.91 18.07
C SER A 2 -0.04 -14.83 16.62
N ASN A 3 -1.00 -14.86 15.67
CA ASN A 3 -0.72 -14.72 14.23
C ASN A 3 -0.58 -13.23 13.84
N VAL A 4 -0.68 -12.32 14.81
CA VAL A 4 -0.61 -10.87 14.60
C VAL A 4 0.84 -10.46 14.31
N ILE A 5 1.06 -9.79 13.17
CA ILE A 5 2.37 -9.29 12.75
C ILE A 5 2.51 -7.77 12.97
N ILE A 6 1.39 -7.03 12.95
CA ILE A 6 1.34 -5.60 13.26
C ILE A 6 0.26 -5.40 14.32
N ASP A 7 0.62 -4.84 15.47
CA ASP A 7 -0.29 -4.49 16.55
C ASP A 7 -0.12 -3.01 16.89
N LEU A 8 -1.13 -2.22 16.54
CA LEU A 8 -1.24 -0.80 16.85
C LEU A 8 -2.25 -0.65 17.97
N LYS A 9 -1.88 -0.03 19.09
CA LYS A 9 -2.75 0.18 20.25
C LYS A 9 -2.80 1.65 20.63
N ASN A 10 -4.00 2.23 20.61
CA ASN A 10 -4.30 3.59 21.04
C ASN A 10 -3.34 4.62 20.42
N ILE A 11 -3.14 4.53 19.10
CA ILE A 11 -2.19 5.39 18.39
C ILE A 11 -2.76 6.79 18.21
N ASP A 12 -2.01 7.76 18.74
CA ASP A 12 -2.22 9.17 18.49
C ASP A 12 -1.07 9.76 17.67
N ILE A 13 -1.40 10.60 16.68
CA ILE A 13 -0.40 11.36 15.93
C ILE A 13 -0.86 12.79 15.80
N THR A 14 -0.12 13.69 16.41
CA THR A 14 -0.41 15.12 16.45
C THR A 14 0.75 15.91 15.85
N PHE A 15 0.42 16.79 14.89
CA PHE A 15 1.36 17.75 14.31
C PHE A 15 1.14 19.12 14.93
N THR A 16 2.23 19.70 15.45
CA THR A 16 2.20 21.08 15.98
C THR A 16 3.01 21.98 15.05
N GLN A 17 2.35 22.92 14.38
CA GLN A 17 3.00 23.96 13.58
C GLN A 17 2.64 25.35 14.12
N LYS A 18 3.64 26.06 14.63
CA LYS A 18 3.50 27.40 15.20
C LYS A 18 2.38 27.49 16.25
N ARG A 19 1.14 27.83 15.86
CA ARG A 19 -0.03 28.00 16.75
C ARG A 19 -1.18 27.04 16.42
N ARG A 20 -0.99 26.13 15.48
CA ARG A 20 -2.03 25.17 15.09
C ARG A 20 -1.57 23.75 15.45
N THR A 21 -2.44 23.04 16.13
CA THR A 21 -2.28 21.63 16.45
C THR A 21 -3.30 20.84 15.63
N ILE A 22 -2.81 19.87 14.85
CA ILE A 22 -3.65 18.99 14.04
C ILE A 22 -3.43 17.57 14.54
N GLN A 23 -4.47 16.98 15.11
CA GLN A 23 -4.45 15.56 15.48
C GLN A 23 -4.87 14.74 14.25
N ALA A 24 -3.88 14.21 13.56
CA ALA A 24 -4.06 13.49 12.30
C ALA A 24 -4.49 12.04 12.50
N VAL A 25 -4.18 11.44 13.65
CA VAL A 25 -4.63 10.11 14.08
C VAL A 25 -5.04 10.23 15.55
N LYS A 26 -6.18 9.63 15.90
CA LYS A 26 -6.82 9.75 17.21
C LYS A 26 -7.23 8.38 17.72
N ASP A 27 -6.54 7.89 18.73
CA ASP A 27 -6.87 6.65 19.46
C ASP A 27 -7.15 5.44 18.54
N VAL A 28 -6.30 5.24 17.54
CA VAL A 28 -6.49 4.15 16.56
C VAL A 28 -5.82 2.89 17.04
N SER A 29 -6.61 1.79 17.10
CA SER A 29 -6.10 0.44 17.41
C SER A 29 -6.46 -0.51 16.27
N ILE A 30 -5.46 -1.21 15.72
CA ILE A 30 -5.60 -2.12 14.58
C ILE A 30 -4.66 -3.30 14.78
N GLN A 31 -5.14 -4.51 14.48
CA GLN A 31 -4.33 -5.72 14.46
C GLN A 31 -4.36 -6.36 13.07
N ILE A 32 -3.17 -6.57 12.49
CA ILE A 32 -3.01 -7.19 11.16
C ILE A 32 -2.31 -8.54 11.35
N GLU A 33 -2.90 -9.59 10.77
CA GLU A 33 -2.37 -10.93 10.86
C GLU A 33 -1.35 -11.19 9.74
N LYS A 34 -0.47 -12.15 9.98
CA LYS A 34 0.52 -12.59 8.99
C LYS A 34 -0.18 -13.18 7.76
N GLY A 35 0.18 -12.69 6.59
CA GLY A 35 -0.40 -13.10 5.32
C GLY A 35 -1.66 -12.35 4.90
N ASP A 36 -2.16 -11.41 5.71
CA ASP A 36 -3.26 -10.55 5.31
C ASP A 36 -2.90 -9.69 4.09
N ILE A 37 -3.90 -9.40 3.27
CA ILE A 37 -3.95 -8.20 2.43
C ILE A 37 -4.96 -7.27 3.10
N TYR A 38 -4.46 -6.35 3.91
CA TYR A 38 -5.24 -5.47 4.76
C TYR A 38 -5.45 -4.11 4.11
N GLY A 39 -6.69 -3.73 3.84
CA GLY A 39 -7.06 -2.44 3.28
C GLY A 39 -7.26 -1.38 4.36
N ILE A 40 -6.78 -0.16 4.12
CA ILE A 40 -7.13 1.03 4.92
C ILE A 40 -7.77 2.03 3.96
N VAL A 41 -9.07 2.28 4.12
CA VAL A 41 -9.87 3.12 3.23
C VAL A 41 -10.40 4.35 3.97
N GLY A 42 -10.66 5.41 3.22
CA GLY A 42 -11.18 6.68 3.74
C GLY A 42 -10.89 7.83 2.78
N TYR A 43 -11.56 8.94 2.93
CA TYR A 43 -11.34 10.14 2.10
C TYR A 43 -9.95 10.74 2.30
N SER A 44 -9.56 11.63 1.38
CA SER A 44 -8.33 12.41 1.53
C SER A 44 -8.34 13.18 2.86
N GLY A 45 -7.23 13.14 3.59
CA GLY A 45 -7.15 13.76 4.92
C GLY A 45 -7.67 12.91 6.08
N ALA A 46 -8.18 11.70 5.86
CA ALA A 46 -8.64 10.80 6.92
C ALA A 46 -7.54 10.29 7.88
N GLY A 47 -6.26 10.55 7.60
CA GLY A 47 -5.14 10.12 8.44
C GLY A 47 -4.45 8.82 8.01
N LYS A 48 -4.92 8.15 6.95
CA LYS A 48 -4.43 6.83 6.47
C LYS A 48 -2.93 6.76 6.28
N SER A 49 -2.37 7.61 5.41
CA SER A 49 -0.91 7.62 5.13
C SER A 49 -0.09 8.00 6.37
N THR A 50 -0.64 8.82 7.26
CA THR A 50 0.01 9.16 8.54
C THR A 50 0.08 7.95 9.45
N LEU A 51 -1.03 7.20 9.60
CA LEU A 51 -1.11 5.99 10.39
C LEU A 51 -0.14 4.91 9.86
N VAL A 52 -0.16 4.66 8.56
CA VAL A 52 0.65 3.59 7.96
C VAL A 52 2.15 3.92 8.01
N ARG A 53 2.53 5.19 7.90
CA ARG A 53 3.92 5.63 8.11
C ARG A 53 4.39 5.49 9.56
N ALA A 54 3.49 5.32 10.52
CA ALA A 54 3.86 5.00 11.89
C ALA A 54 4.32 3.53 12.03
N ILE A 55 3.83 2.61 11.21
CA ILE A 55 4.23 1.19 11.25
C ILE A 55 5.76 1.05 11.08
N ASN A 56 6.35 1.81 10.15
CA ASN A 56 7.81 1.81 9.93
C ASN A 56 8.53 2.97 10.60
N LEU A 57 7.83 3.71 11.50
CA LEU A 57 8.33 4.87 12.22
C LEU A 57 8.92 5.98 11.32
N LEU A 58 8.45 6.08 10.05
CA LEU A 58 8.70 7.27 9.23
C LEU A 58 7.93 8.48 9.81
N GLN A 59 6.78 8.21 10.42
CA GLN A 59 6.06 9.14 11.27
C GLN A 59 6.06 8.57 12.70
N VAL A 60 6.67 9.28 13.65
CA VAL A 60 6.69 8.86 15.05
C VAL A 60 5.35 9.27 15.68
N PRO A 61 4.61 8.34 16.33
CA PRO A 61 3.39 8.68 17.06
C PRO A 61 3.66 9.59 18.26
N THR A 62 2.62 10.26 18.75
CA THR A 62 2.67 11.05 19.97
C THR A 62 2.29 10.25 21.21
N ALA A 63 1.45 9.21 21.04
CA ALA A 63 1.07 8.27 22.10
C ALA A 63 0.71 6.90 21.51
N GLY A 64 0.51 5.92 22.40
CA GLY A 64 0.13 4.55 22.08
C GLY A 64 1.32 3.60 22.05
N LYS A 65 1.07 2.42 21.46
CA LYS A 65 2.07 1.35 21.35
C LYS A 65 2.04 0.72 19.97
N ILE A 66 3.24 0.46 19.42
CA ILE A 66 3.41 -0.28 18.16
C ILE A 66 4.27 -1.51 18.41
N THR A 67 3.75 -2.67 18.02
CA THR A 67 4.49 -3.94 18.01
C THR A 67 4.54 -4.48 16.58
N ILE A 68 5.74 -4.86 16.11
CA ILE A 68 5.95 -5.45 14.79
C ILE A 68 6.63 -6.81 14.96
N GLY A 69 5.90 -7.88 14.65
CA GLY A 69 6.29 -9.23 15.03
C GLY A 69 6.33 -9.36 16.55
N GLU A 70 7.48 -9.68 17.11
CA GLU A 70 7.69 -9.78 18.56
C GLU A 70 8.26 -8.50 19.18
N ASP A 71 8.67 -7.51 18.36
CA ASP A 71 9.37 -6.32 18.84
C ASP A 71 8.40 -5.18 19.12
N VAL A 72 8.42 -4.65 20.34
CA VAL A 72 7.84 -3.35 20.65
C VAL A 72 8.73 -2.27 20.05
N THR A 73 8.23 -1.59 19.01
CA THR A 73 9.02 -0.58 18.27
C THR A 73 8.79 0.83 18.79
N PHE A 74 7.60 1.09 19.35
CA PHE A 74 7.21 2.37 19.95
C PHE A 74 6.29 2.13 21.15
N GLU A 75 6.49 2.85 22.24
CA GLU A 75 5.63 2.84 23.43
C GLU A 75 5.90 4.11 24.27
N ASP A 76 4.87 4.65 24.91
CA ASP A 76 4.94 5.79 25.83
C ASP A 76 5.67 7.02 25.27
N GLY A 77 5.37 7.37 24.00
CA GLY A 77 5.96 8.54 23.35
C GLY A 77 7.41 8.36 22.92
N LYS A 78 7.98 7.14 22.99
CA LYS A 78 9.38 6.86 22.69
C LYS A 78 9.55 5.70 21.72
N VAL A 79 10.49 5.85 20.81
CA VAL A 79 10.99 4.74 19.99
C VAL A 79 11.82 3.83 20.91
N GLN A 80 11.46 2.55 20.97
CA GLN A 80 12.11 1.54 21.84
C GLN A 80 13.37 0.94 21.21
N LEU A 81 13.61 1.21 19.93
CA LEU A 81 14.72 0.68 19.16
C LEU A 81 15.90 1.67 19.11
N THR A 82 17.10 1.17 19.18
CA THR A 82 18.29 1.95 18.82
C THR A 82 18.26 2.32 17.34
N THR A 83 19.06 3.30 16.92
CA THR A 83 19.17 3.70 15.50
C THR A 83 19.55 2.53 14.59
N LYS A 84 20.38 1.61 15.08
CA LYS A 84 20.80 0.41 14.31
C LYS A 84 19.63 -0.57 14.16
N GLU A 85 18.94 -0.89 15.24
CA GLU A 85 17.79 -1.79 15.25
C GLU A 85 16.63 -1.22 14.41
N LEU A 86 16.35 0.08 14.51
CA LEU A 86 15.35 0.74 13.68
C LEU A 86 15.67 0.62 12.18
N ARG A 87 16.93 0.76 11.78
CA ARG A 87 17.35 0.54 10.39
C ARG A 87 17.13 -0.90 9.96
N GLN A 88 17.45 -1.86 10.80
CA GLN A 88 17.21 -3.29 10.53
C GLN A 88 15.72 -3.59 10.43
N LYS A 89 14.91 -3.09 11.37
CA LYS A 89 13.46 -3.26 11.34
C LYS A 89 12.83 -2.67 10.07
N ARG A 90 13.28 -1.49 9.63
CA ARG A 90 12.82 -0.88 8.36
C ARG A 90 13.18 -1.69 7.12
N GLN A 91 14.18 -2.57 7.17
CA GLN A 91 14.49 -3.47 6.06
C GLN A 91 13.50 -4.63 5.96
N THR A 92 12.87 -5.03 7.06
CA THR A 92 11.81 -6.07 7.06
C THR A 92 10.44 -5.53 6.63
N ILE A 93 10.34 -4.22 6.34
CA ILE A 93 9.11 -3.54 5.92
C ILE A 93 9.38 -2.86 4.58
N GLY A 94 8.91 -3.45 3.49
CA GLY A 94 8.93 -2.82 2.17
C GLY A 94 7.89 -1.72 2.07
N MET A 95 8.20 -0.62 1.35
CA MET A 95 7.25 0.46 1.14
C MET A 95 7.20 0.89 -0.32
N ILE A 96 6.00 0.94 -0.86
CA ILE A 96 5.66 1.44 -2.19
C ILE A 96 4.94 2.77 -2.00
N PHE A 97 5.46 3.84 -2.60
CA PHE A 97 4.94 5.19 -2.47
C PHE A 97 4.03 5.57 -3.65
N GLN A 98 3.12 6.48 -3.43
CA GLN A 98 2.17 7.00 -4.42
C GLN A 98 2.85 7.49 -5.72
N HIS A 99 3.99 8.15 -5.64
CA HIS A 99 4.73 8.73 -6.77
C HIS A 99 5.95 7.90 -7.20
N PHE A 100 5.93 6.57 -6.98
CA PHE A 100 7.01 5.63 -7.29
C PHE A 100 8.33 5.92 -6.56
N ASN A 101 8.71 7.17 -6.36
CA ASN A 101 9.95 7.65 -5.73
C ASN A 101 11.21 6.98 -6.30
N LEU A 102 11.24 6.80 -7.63
CA LEU A 102 12.41 6.29 -8.33
C LEU A 102 13.47 7.39 -8.47
N MET A 103 14.72 6.99 -8.38
CA MET A 103 15.86 7.85 -8.68
C MET A 103 15.94 8.02 -10.20
N ALA A 104 15.64 9.24 -10.68
CA ALA A 104 15.52 9.55 -12.10
C ALA A 104 16.81 9.30 -12.91
N GLN A 105 17.97 9.43 -12.25
CA GLN A 105 19.30 9.29 -12.84
C GLN A 105 19.86 7.87 -12.74
N LYS A 106 19.05 6.90 -12.31
CA LYS A 106 19.41 5.50 -12.16
C LYS A 106 18.48 4.61 -12.98
N THR A 107 19.06 3.56 -13.56
CA THR A 107 18.29 2.54 -14.29
C THR A 107 17.31 1.79 -13.37
N ALA A 108 16.44 0.97 -13.94
CA ALA A 108 15.57 0.08 -13.16
C ALA A 108 16.39 -0.85 -12.26
N TYR A 109 17.45 -1.44 -12.82
CA TYR A 109 18.42 -2.27 -12.08
C TYR A 109 19.04 -1.50 -10.91
N GLU A 110 19.60 -0.32 -11.15
CA GLU A 110 20.24 0.50 -10.12
C GLU A 110 19.25 0.99 -9.03
N ASN A 111 17.97 1.23 -9.38
CA ASN A 111 16.95 1.57 -8.42
C ASN A 111 16.70 0.41 -7.44
N VAL A 112 16.66 -0.84 -7.92
CA VAL A 112 16.55 -2.02 -7.06
C VAL A 112 17.86 -2.25 -6.28
N ALA A 113 19.02 -2.13 -6.94
CA ALA A 113 20.35 -2.27 -6.31
C ALA A 113 20.55 -1.31 -5.13
N PHE A 114 19.96 -0.11 -5.19
CA PHE A 114 20.05 0.87 -4.11
C PHE A 114 19.51 0.35 -2.77
N ALA A 115 18.47 -0.48 -2.79
CA ALA A 115 17.94 -1.09 -1.57
C ALA A 115 18.94 -2.06 -0.92
N LEU A 116 19.79 -2.71 -1.72
CA LEU A 116 20.79 -3.67 -1.28
C LEU A 116 22.17 -3.06 -0.97
N ARG A 117 22.29 -1.72 -0.98
CA ARG A 117 23.61 -1.04 -0.79
C ARG A 117 24.30 -1.39 0.53
N HIS A 118 23.53 -1.70 1.57
CA HIS A 118 24.03 -2.06 2.90
C HIS A 118 23.88 -3.56 3.23
N SER A 119 23.46 -4.38 2.25
CA SER A 119 23.38 -5.83 2.45
C SER A 119 24.79 -6.42 2.49
N LYS A 120 24.92 -7.56 3.19
CA LYS A 120 26.19 -8.31 3.28
C LYS A 120 26.41 -9.23 2.08
N LEU A 121 25.52 -9.27 1.11
CA LEU A 121 25.62 -10.08 -0.10
C LEU A 121 26.83 -9.66 -0.94
N SER A 122 27.50 -10.62 -1.56
CA SER A 122 28.51 -10.37 -2.58
C SER A 122 27.92 -9.67 -3.81
N ASN A 123 28.74 -9.12 -4.68
CA ASN A 123 28.29 -8.48 -5.90
C ASN A 123 27.52 -9.45 -6.82
N GLU A 124 27.97 -10.70 -6.91
CA GLU A 124 27.31 -11.75 -7.71
C GLU A 124 25.92 -12.11 -7.14
N GLU A 125 25.83 -12.26 -5.83
CA GLU A 125 24.55 -12.53 -5.16
C GLU A 125 23.57 -11.37 -5.32
N LYS A 126 24.06 -10.12 -5.23
CA LYS A 126 23.24 -8.91 -5.48
C LYS A 126 22.73 -8.90 -6.92
N ASP A 127 23.61 -9.13 -7.91
CA ASP A 127 23.21 -9.13 -9.32
C ASP A 127 22.13 -10.19 -9.58
N LYS A 128 22.36 -11.43 -9.13
CA LYS A 128 21.38 -12.51 -9.24
C LYS A 128 20.03 -12.14 -8.62
N LYS A 129 20.05 -11.57 -7.42
CA LYS A 129 18.84 -11.17 -6.71
C LYS A 129 18.11 -10.05 -7.42
N ILE A 130 18.80 -9.01 -7.87
CA ILE A 130 18.20 -7.88 -8.58
C ILE A 130 17.55 -8.35 -9.89
N ARG A 131 18.24 -9.17 -10.67
CA ARG A 131 17.69 -9.72 -11.93
C ARG A 131 16.48 -10.60 -11.66
N GLY A 132 16.53 -11.47 -10.66
CA GLY A 132 15.38 -12.28 -10.24
C GLY A 132 14.17 -11.44 -9.78
N LEU A 133 14.40 -10.32 -9.09
CA LEU A 133 13.32 -9.40 -8.71
C LEU A 133 12.74 -8.66 -9.91
N LEU A 134 13.57 -8.24 -10.88
CA LEU A 134 13.08 -7.62 -12.11
C LEU A 134 12.30 -8.63 -12.98
N GLU A 135 12.73 -9.88 -13.04
CA GLU A 135 11.99 -10.95 -13.70
C GLU A 135 10.64 -11.22 -13.00
N LEU A 136 10.62 -11.26 -11.65
CA LEU A 136 9.41 -11.46 -10.84
C LEU A 136 8.33 -10.40 -11.13
N VAL A 137 8.73 -9.20 -11.52
CA VAL A 137 7.82 -8.10 -11.87
C VAL A 137 7.69 -7.86 -13.39
N ASP A 138 8.10 -8.82 -14.25
CA ASP A 138 8.06 -8.77 -15.72
C ASP A 138 8.81 -7.56 -16.30
N LEU A 139 10.02 -7.27 -15.81
CA LEU A 139 10.88 -6.17 -16.28
C LEU A 139 12.32 -6.60 -16.57
N ALA A 140 12.58 -7.89 -16.80
CA ALA A 140 13.92 -8.40 -17.07
C ALA A 140 14.56 -7.70 -18.30
N ASP A 141 13.77 -7.47 -19.36
CA ASP A 141 14.18 -6.79 -20.59
C ASP A 141 14.34 -5.28 -20.46
N ARG A 142 13.94 -4.70 -19.32
CA ARG A 142 13.95 -3.26 -19.02
C ARG A 142 14.93 -2.88 -17.92
N ALA A 143 15.81 -3.80 -17.51
CA ALA A 143 16.75 -3.58 -16.40
C ALA A 143 17.59 -2.30 -16.58
N GLU A 144 18.03 -2.01 -17.80
CA GLU A 144 18.91 -0.87 -18.12
C GLU A 144 18.15 0.41 -18.50
N ASN A 145 16.79 0.37 -18.49
CA ASN A 145 16.00 1.56 -18.80
C ASN A 145 15.96 2.54 -17.62
N TYR A 146 16.03 3.82 -17.89
CA TYR A 146 15.82 4.90 -16.93
C TYR A 146 14.32 5.14 -16.69
N PRO A 147 13.91 5.71 -15.54
CA PRO A 147 12.50 6.00 -15.26
C PRO A 147 11.81 6.82 -16.34
N ALA A 148 12.49 7.74 -17.02
CA ALA A 148 11.93 8.51 -18.12
C ALA A 148 11.51 7.66 -19.35
N GLN A 149 12.09 6.47 -19.49
CA GLN A 149 11.83 5.52 -20.58
C GLN A 149 10.77 4.46 -20.21
N LEU A 150 10.22 4.52 -19.00
CA LEU A 150 9.28 3.55 -18.47
C LEU A 150 7.86 4.14 -18.40
N SER A 151 6.86 3.35 -18.72
CA SER A 151 5.44 3.69 -18.46
C SER A 151 5.16 3.78 -16.95
N GLY A 152 4.02 4.35 -16.57
CA GLY A 152 3.59 4.43 -15.16
C GLY A 152 3.56 3.05 -14.48
N GLY A 153 2.97 2.06 -15.13
CA GLY A 153 2.94 0.68 -14.62
C GLY A 153 4.31 0.03 -14.52
N GLN A 154 5.22 0.30 -15.47
CA GLN A 154 6.60 -0.19 -15.39
C GLN A 154 7.37 0.47 -14.24
N LYS A 155 7.21 1.78 -14.03
CA LYS A 155 7.77 2.49 -12.86
C LYS A 155 7.27 1.88 -11.54
N GLN A 156 5.99 1.55 -11.48
CA GLN A 156 5.39 0.90 -10.30
C GLN A 156 6.00 -0.49 -10.06
N ARG A 157 6.18 -1.29 -11.10
CA ARG A 157 6.83 -2.61 -11.01
C ARG A 157 8.28 -2.49 -10.52
N VAL A 158 9.05 -1.48 -10.95
CA VAL A 158 10.40 -1.20 -10.41
C VAL A 158 10.32 -0.83 -8.93
N ALA A 159 9.34 0.00 -8.52
CA ALA A 159 9.15 0.36 -7.12
C ALA A 159 8.80 -0.85 -6.24
N ILE A 160 7.98 -1.78 -6.76
CA ILE A 160 7.66 -3.05 -6.10
C ILE A 160 8.93 -3.91 -5.96
N ALA A 161 9.68 -4.13 -7.05
CA ALA A 161 10.93 -4.90 -7.01
C ALA A 161 11.93 -4.33 -5.99
N ARG A 162 12.07 -2.99 -5.94
CA ARG A 162 12.90 -2.31 -4.95
C ARG A 162 12.41 -2.52 -3.52
N ALA A 163 11.10 -2.50 -3.28
CA ALA A 163 10.52 -2.72 -1.97
C ALA A 163 10.74 -4.17 -1.48
N LEU A 164 10.81 -5.14 -2.39
CA LEU A 164 11.05 -6.55 -2.10
C LEU A 164 12.53 -6.90 -1.90
N ALA A 165 13.47 -6.01 -2.22
CA ALA A 165 14.90 -6.33 -2.31
C ALA A 165 15.52 -6.87 -1.01
N ASN A 166 15.00 -6.52 0.15
CA ASN A 166 15.49 -6.99 1.45
C ASN A 166 14.65 -8.13 2.05
N ASP A 167 13.89 -8.86 1.23
CA ASP A 167 12.99 -9.95 1.65
C ASP A 167 12.07 -9.54 2.82
N PRO A 168 11.27 -8.48 2.65
CA PRO A 168 10.43 -7.98 3.73
C PRO A 168 9.33 -8.98 4.10
N GLU A 169 8.89 -8.99 5.36
CA GLU A 169 7.70 -9.72 5.79
C GLU A 169 6.41 -8.92 5.61
N ILE A 170 6.54 -7.58 5.59
CA ILE A 170 5.46 -6.63 5.46
C ILE A 170 5.72 -5.74 4.25
N LEU A 171 4.69 -5.55 3.41
CA LEU A 171 4.72 -4.64 2.27
C LEU A 171 3.64 -3.58 2.45
N ILE A 172 4.05 -2.33 2.58
CA ILE A 172 3.15 -1.18 2.67
C ILE A 172 2.96 -0.57 1.29
N SER A 173 1.71 -0.38 0.87
CA SER A 173 1.31 0.23 -0.40
C SER A 173 0.50 1.51 -0.14
N ASP A 174 1.16 2.68 -0.21
CA ASP A 174 0.55 4.00 0.06
C ASP A 174 0.02 4.59 -1.24
N GLU A 175 -1.29 4.40 -1.53
CA GLU A 175 -2.01 4.88 -2.73
C GLU A 175 -1.27 4.58 -4.05
N SER A 176 -0.64 3.44 -4.13
CA SER A 176 0.34 3.09 -5.15
C SER A 176 -0.24 2.88 -6.56
N THR A 177 -1.55 2.88 -6.71
CA THR A 177 -2.26 2.70 -7.99
C THR A 177 -3.00 3.94 -8.46
N SER A 178 -3.11 4.99 -7.64
CA SER A 178 -3.91 6.20 -7.93
C SER A 178 -3.47 6.99 -9.18
N ALA A 179 -2.22 6.82 -9.62
CA ALA A 179 -1.67 7.48 -10.80
C ALA A 179 -1.67 6.59 -12.06
N LEU A 180 -2.33 5.43 -12.02
CA LEU A 180 -2.33 4.43 -13.09
C LEU A 180 -3.71 4.37 -13.77
N ASP A 181 -3.71 3.97 -15.03
CA ASP A 181 -4.96 3.65 -15.72
C ASP A 181 -5.61 2.36 -15.18
N PRO A 182 -6.93 2.16 -15.35
CA PRO A 182 -7.65 1.03 -14.74
C PRO A 182 -7.11 -0.35 -15.15
N LYS A 183 -6.63 -0.52 -16.38
CA LYS A 183 -6.05 -1.79 -16.85
C LYS A 183 -4.73 -2.08 -16.14
N THR A 184 -3.87 -1.09 -16.05
CA THR A 184 -2.57 -1.18 -15.37
C THR A 184 -2.78 -1.40 -13.86
N THR A 185 -3.75 -0.70 -13.25
CA THR A 185 -4.15 -0.90 -11.85
C THR A 185 -4.46 -2.37 -11.58
N LYS A 186 -5.35 -3.00 -12.36
CA LYS A 186 -5.68 -4.43 -12.20
C LYS A 186 -4.46 -5.33 -12.29
N GLN A 187 -3.53 -5.05 -13.20
CA GLN A 187 -2.29 -5.82 -13.33
C GLN A 187 -1.38 -5.69 -12.10
N ILE A 188 -1.25 -4.48 -11.53
CA ILE A 188 -0.48 -4.26 -10.31
C ILE A 188 -1.13 -4.94 -9.11
N LEU A 189 -2.45 -4.86 -8.99
CA LEU A 189 -3.19 -5.53 -7.91
C LEU A 189 -3.05 -7.06 -7.98
N SER A 190 -3.17 -7.64 -9.17
CA SER A 190 -2.91 -9.08 -9.40
C SER A 190 -1.48 -9.46 -9.02
N LEU A 191 -0.49 -8.65 -9.38
CA LEU A 191 0.91 -8.87 -8.99
C LEU A 191 1.05 -8.86 -7.46
N LEU A 192 0.44 -7.92 -6.74
CA LEU A 192 0.49 -7.86 -5.28
C LEU A 192 -0.16 -9.09 -4.62
N GLN A 193 -1.29 -9.58 -5.16
CA GLN A 193 -1.92 -10.83 -4.70
C GLN A 193 -1.01 -12.05 -4.94
N ASP A 194 -0.37 -12.12 -6.10
CA ASP A 194 0.56 -13.22 -6.42
C ASP A 194 1.77 -13.20 -5.49
N LEU A 195 2.32 -12.02 -5.20
CA LEU A 195 3.43 -11.84 -4.26
C LEU A 195 3.03 -12.23 -2.84
N ASN A 196 1.84 -11.81 -2.37
CA ASN A 196 1.31 -12.22 -1.08
C ASN A 196 1.24 -13.75 -0.96
N LYS A 197 0.64 -14.43 -1.97
CA LYS A 197 0.48 -15.88 -1.97
C LYS A 197 1.81 -16.63 -2.10
N LYS A 198 2.70 -16.20 -3.01
CA LYS A 198 3.96 -16.90 -3.31
C LYS A 198 5.02 -16.70 -2.24
N LEU A 199 5.08 -15.51 -1.64
CA LEU A 199 6.13 -15.13 -0.69
C LEU A 199 5.64 -15.11 0.76
N GLY A 200 4.34 -15.31 1.02
CA GLY A 200 3.76 -15.21 2.36
C GLY A 200 3.81 -13.80 2.94
N LEU A 201 3.85 -12.77 2.07
CA LEU A 201 3.90 -11.37 2.48
C LEU A 201 2.61 -10.94 3.15
N THR A 202 2.72 -10.12 4.20
CA THR A 202 1.60 -9.33 4.70
C THR A 202 1.57 -8.00 3.95
N VAL A 203 0.44 -7.66 3.34
CA VAL A 203 0.30 -6.42 2.56
C VAL A 203 -0.63 -5.46 3.28
N VAL A 204 -0.18 -4.23 3.54
CA VAL A 204 -1.01 -3.14 4.07
C VAL A 204 -1.20 -2.12 2.96
N MET A 205 -2.44 -1.99 2.49
CA MET A 205 -2.77 -1.16 1.35
C MET A 205 -3.62 0.04 1.75
N ILE A 206 -3.19 1.23 1.36
CA ILE A 206 -4.01 2.44 1.45
C ILE A 206 -4.66 2.71 0.10
N THR A 207 -5.96 2.94 0.11
CA THR A 207 -6.72 3.37 -1.06
C THR A 207 -7.91 4.24 -0.62
N HIS A 208 -8.45 5.00 -1.54
CA HIS A 208 -9.76 5.65 -1.41
C HIS A 208 -10.83 4.93 -2.26
N GLU A 209 -10.47 3.85 -2.93
CA GLU A 209 -11.34 3.08 -3.82
C GLU A 209 -11.77 1.78 -3.14
N MET A 210 -13.05 1.68 -2.74
CA MET A 210 -13.61 0.48 -2.11
C MET A 210 -13.61 -0.73 -3.05
N GLN A 211 -13.66 -0.48 -4.37
CA GLN A 211 -13.53 -1.54 -5.37
C GLN A 211 -12.20 -2.28 -5.27
N ILE A 212 -11.09 -1.56 -5.05
CA ILE A 212 -9.77 -2.18 -4.85
C ILE A 212 -9.77 -3.06 -3.60
N VAL A 213 -10.40 -2.59 -2.50
CA VAL A 213 -10.54 -3.37 -1.26
C VAL A 213 -11.29 -4.66 -1.52
N LYS A 214 -12.44 -4.59 -2.22
CA LYS A 214 -13.24 -5.75 -2.60
C LYS A 214 -12.46 -6.76 -3.43
N ASP A 215 -11.66 -6.28 -4.38
CA ASP A 215 -10.98 -7.11 -5.36
C ASP A 215 -9.83 -7.92 -4.76
N ILE A 216 -9.09 -7.37 -3.78
CA ILE A 216 -7.85 -8.01 -3.32
C ILE A 216 -7.67 -8.15 -1.81
N CYS A 217 -8.37 -7.38 -0.98
CA CYS A 217 -8.19 -7.43 0.47
C CYS A 217 -9.02 -8.56 1.10
N ASN A 218 -8.54 -9.09 2.22
CA ASN A 218 -9.33 -10.01 3.06
C ASN A 218 -9.89 -9.31 4.30
N ARG A 219 -9.24 -8.24 4.78
CA ARG A 219 -9.72 -7.40 5.89
C ARG A 219 -9.59 -5.92 5.52
N VAL A 220 -10.39 -5.08 6.14
CA VAL A 220 -10.42 -3.64 5.89
C VAL A 220 -10.70 -2.84 7.15
N ALA A 221 -10.05 -1.68 7.25
CA ALA A 221 -10.34 -0.61 8.20
C ALA A 221 -10.84 0.62 7.45
N VAL A 222 -11.95 1.19 7.89
CA VAL A 222 -12.52 2.45 7.38
C VAL A 222 -12.14 3.58 8.33
N MET A 223 -11.50 4.62 7.79
CA MET A 223 -11.03 5.77 8.57
C MET A 223 -11.70 7.07 8.16
N GLN A 224 -12.03 7.90 9.14
CA GLN A 224 -12.51 9.27 8.96
C GLN A 224 -11.98 10.21 10.05
N ASN A 225 -11.53 11.39 9.67
CA ASN A 225 -11.10 12.44 10.61
C ASN A 225 -10.05 11.97 11.65
N GLY A 226 -9.16 11.09 11.25
CA GLY A 226 -8.11 10.53 12.09
C GLY A 226 -8.55 9.37 12.98
N GLN A 227 -9.78 8.91 12.89
CA GLN A 227 -10.34 7.83 13.71
C GLN A 227 -10.63 6.59 12.87
N LEU A 228 -10.56 5.42 13.50
CA LEU A 228 -11.09 4.18 12.96
C LEU A 228 -12.60 4.17 13.20
N LEU A 229 -13.38 4.07 12.13
CA LEU A 229 -14.84 3.97 12.24
C LEU A 229 -15.29 2.52 12.30
N GLU A 230 -14.79 1.70 11.40
CA GLU A 230 -15.22 0.33 11.23
C GLU A 230 -14.05 -0.55 10.79
N GLU A 231 -13.98 -1.78 11.29
CA GLU A 231 -12.97 -2.78 10.93
C GLU A 231 -13.59 -4.17 10.88
N GLY A 232 -13.21 -4.96 9.88
CA GLY A 232 -13.69 -6.33 9.78
C GLY A 232 -13.15 -7.09 8.58
N SER A 233 -13.67 -8.29 8.35
CA SER A 233 -13.46 -8.96 7.06
C SER A 233 -14.14 -8.17 5.95
N VAL A 234 -13.57 -8.21 4.75
CA VAL A 234 -14.19 -7.54 3.59
C VAL A 234 -15.61 -8.05 3.37
N LEU A 235 -15.85 -9.35 3.59
CA LEU A 235 -17.18 -9.95 3.47
C LEU A 235 -18.18 -9.33 4.45
N ASP A 236 -17.82 -9.18 5.73
CA ASP A 236 -18.70 -8.63 6.74
C ASP A 236 -19.01 -7.15 6.48
N ILE A 237 -17.97 -6.36 6.18
CA ILE A 237 -18.10 -4.92 5.88
C ILE A 237 -18.99 -4.67 4.66
N PHE A 238 -18.88 -5.49 3.60
CA PHE A 238 -19.72 -5.34 2.41
C PHE A 238 -21.13 -5.89 2.58
N SER A 239 -21.33 -6.90 3.45
CA SER A 239 -22.64 -7.50 3.66
C SER A 239 -23.51 -6.73 4.66
N ASN A 240 -22.89 -6.12 5.67
CA ASN A 240 -23.59 -5.48 6.79
C ASN A 240 -22.81 -4.28 7.34
N PRO A 241 -22.59 -3.20 6.53
CA PRO A 241 -21.92 -2.01 7.00
C PRO A 241 -22.69 -1.36 8.14
N GLN A 242 -21.96 -0.95 9.21
CA GLN A 242 -22.56 -0.36 10.39
C GLN A 242 -22.51 1.18 10.36
N GLU A 243 -21.57 1.73 9.61
CA GLU A 243 -21.30 3.17 9.55
C GLU A 243 -21.79 3.76 8.22
N ASP A 244 -22.42 4.94 8.26
CA ASP A 244 -22.95 5.64 7.08
C ASP A 244 -21.88 5.84 6.01
N LEU A 245 -20.66 6.20 6.41
CA LEU A 245 -19.55 6.38 5.49
C LEU A 245 -19.16 5.08 4.77
N THR A 246 -19.18 3.97 5.48
CA THR A 246 -18.89 2.65 4.91
C THR A 246 -19.93 2.28 3.86
N GLN A 247 -21.21 2.56 4.15
CA GLN A 247 -22.30 2.34 3.23
C GLN A 247 -22.14 3.21 1.97
N GLU A 248 -21.83 4.50 2.12
CA GLU A 248 -21.57 5.42 0.99
C GLU A 248 -20.46 4.92 0.08
N PHE A 249 -19.34 4.44 0.66
CA PHE A 249 -18.24 3.87 -0.12
C PHE A 249 -18.65 2.62 -0.90
N ILE A 250 -19.45 1.73 -0.30
CA ILE A 250 -19.93 0.50 -0.94
C ILE A 250 -20.90 0.83 -2.06
N GLU A 251 -21.86 1.72 -1.84
CA GLU A 251 -22.82 2.18 -2.83
C GLU A 251 -22.13 2.82 -4.04
N THR A 252 -21.11 3.63 -3.80
CA THR A 252 -20.30 4.25 -4.86
C THR A 252 -19.59 3.18 -5.70
N ALA A 253 -19.02 2.16 -5.08
CA ALA A 253 -18.36 1.06 -5.77
C ALA A 253 -19.36 0.23 -6.60
N ALA A 254 -20.53 -0.08 -6.05
CA ALA A 254 -21.60 -0.82 -6.73
C ALA A 254 -22.18 -0.01 -7.92
N GLY A 255 -22.41 1.29 -7.73
CA GLY A 255 -22.89 2.19 -8.78
C GLY A 255 -21.95 2.27 -10.00
N ILE A 256 -20.65 2.24 -9.78
CA ILE A 256 -19.65 2.18 -10.85
C ILE A 256 -19.73 0.84 -11.59
N GLU A 257 -19.85 -0.30 -10.89
CA GLU A 257 -20.02 -1.62 -11.52
C GLU A 257 -21.29 -1.67 -12.39
N ASP A 258 -22.42 -1.20 -11.87
CA ASP A 258 -23.70 -1.16 -12.59
C ASP A 258 -23.65 -0.25 -13.83
N ALA A 259 -23.01 0.91 -13.72
CA ALA A 259 -22.81 1.81 -14.85
C ALA A 259 -21.94 1.18 -15.93
N LEU A 260 -20.83 0.54 -15.55
CA LEU A 260 -19.95 -0.18 -16.48
C LEU A 260 -20.65 -1.38 -17.12
N ALA A 261 -21.46 -2.14 -16.37
CA ALA A 261 -22.25 -3.25 -16.91
C ALA A 261 -23.28 -2.77 -17.94
N LYS A 262 -23.98 -1.67 -17.67
CA LYS A 262 -24.94 -1.04 -18.61
C LYS A 262 -24.26 -0.55 -19.89
N ILE A 263 -23.08 0.07 -19.78
CA ILE A 263 -22.30 0.54 -20.94
C ILE A 263 -21.83 -0.65 -21.78
N ASN A 264 -21.30 -1.70 -21.17
CA ASN A 264 -20.83 -2.90 -21.87
C ASN A 264 -21.96 -3.73 -22.51
N ALA A 265 -23.18 -3.60 -22.02
CA ALA A 265 -24.38 -4.26 -22.58
C ALA A 265 -24.93 -3.54 -23.81
N GLN A 266 -24.54 -2.28 -24.07
CA GLN A 266 -25.02 -1.54 -25.25
C GLN A 266 -24.30 -2.01 -26.53
N PRO A 267 -25.04 -2.34 -27.61
CA PRO A 267 -24.46 -2.90 -28.84
C PRO A 267 -23.46 -1.98 -29.56
N LEU A 268 -23.55 -0.67 -29.34
CA LEU A 268 -22.69 0.36 -29.96
C LEU A 268 -21.27 0.45 -29.35
N VAL A 269 -21.02 -0.12 -28.16
CA VAL A 269 -19.78 0.07 -27.43
C VAL A 269 -18.72 -1.00 -27.74
N LYS A 270 -19.11 -2.10 -28.39
CA LYS A 270 -18.18 -3.19 -28.73
C LYS A 270 -17.03 -2.80 -29.66
N ASN A 271 -17.06 -1.61 -30.27
CA ASN A 271 -16.06 -1.14 -31.24
C ASN A 271 -15.38 0.20 -30.86
N LEU A 272 -15.60 0.74 -29.66
CA LEU A 272 -14.94 1.98 -29.24
C LEU A 272 -13.70 1.71 -28.41
N PRO A 273 -12.56 2.41 -28.64
CA PRO A 273 -11.39 2.32 -27.79
C PRO A 273 -11.72 2.86 -26.39
N ALA A 274 -11.10 2.27 -25.37
CA ALA A 274 -11.35 2.59 -23.94
C ALA A 274 -11.23 4.09 -23.58
N SER A 275 -10.48 4.87 -24.38
CA SER A 275 -10.33 6.33 -24.24
C SER A 275 -11.61 7.12 -24.58
N ALA A 276 -12.53 6.55 -25.35
CA ALA A 276 -13.77 7.23 -25.74
C ALA A 276 -14.89 7.07 -24.69
N LEU A 277 -14.78 6.09 -23.78
CA LEU A 277 -15.76 5.82 -22.73
C LEU A 277 -15.68 6.81 -21.55
N LEU A 278 -14.51 7.35 -21.28
CA LEU A 278 -14.30 8.30 -20.18
C LEU A 278 -14.89 9.70 -20.43
N VAL A 279 -15.16 10.06 -21.69
CA VAL A 279 -15.72 11.38 -22.06
C VAL A 279 -17.24 11.44 -21.82
N GLN A 280 -17.94 10.31 -21.81
CA GLN A 280 -19.41 10.27 -21.61
C GLN A 280 -19.83 10.18 -20.13
N LEU A 281 -18.92 9.91 -19.21
CA LEU A 281 -19.21 9.86 -17.76
C LEU A 281 -19.05 11.22 -17.07
N ASN A 282 -18.57 12.26 -17.78
CA ASN A 282 -18.39 13.62 -17.25
C ASN A 282 -19.45 14.61 -17.76
N MET A 283 -20.63 14.15 -18.20
CA MET A 283 -21.78 15.02 -18.53
C MET A 283 -22.90 14.83 -17.53
#